data_a94f026efadc41004932db6f7dd9b047
#
_entry.id   a94f026efadc41004932db6f7dd9b047
#
_cell.length_a   1.000
_cell.length_b   1.000
_cell.length_c   1.000
_cell.angle_alpha   90.00
_cell.angle_beta   90.00
_cell.angle_gamma   90.00
#
_symmetry.space_group_name_H-M   'P 1'
#
loop_
_entity.id
_entity.type
_entity.pdbx_description
1 polymer ?
#
loop_
_entity_poly.entity_id
_entity_poly.type
_entity_poly.pdbx_seq_one_letter_code
_entity_poly.pdbx_strand_id
1 'polypeptide(L)'
;MRRYGLFFALLVVLAAAFLAAGTAMLNDSRYDLEVSGTVLAGERSDAGDVSIALDASLESRLKWSAGYDVSTGETATDSSWDLIRSSGRDIELPSEPALVVYDVGLDLSYSESVNGEIRFESPLTEEIYRDTVLGYGMEAGDRRSVRLNDYTEYVPMRVSGHNIVDAGGGEAADYIRIRLSRTVRLMVELDEYWDVSILPAYPDNNMEAGSSLVYTDDWLYFLLNVRGGDGELFDASEMPGGVWSVWRMPCSQRTADDGGVELLCDFAAMESFYELGEDWQDAYLMLSEDGQRLELFTVEDGDVWLTVLDAGTGSAEQRLLLFPAETAERNMSGSAWVNGYVRRQSCDGGYIYTLYDMAAAVVDVDAGRYEHRFSVDTQTAGVPESVKAENVYPEEREFWDIVYDGERLVTLQWVYVYRPNADSFSACQLLIYDANGGLVYNEWMENQLSAAASTQTWRLS
;
A
#
# COMPACT_ATOMS: atom_id res chain seq x y z
N MET A 1 68.39 11.27 -12.81
CA MET A 1 67.58 11.16 -11.59
C MET A 1 66.98 12.47 -11.09
N ARG A 2 67.71 13.58 -10.97
CA ARG A 2 67.18 14.87 -10.44
C ARG A 2 65.97 15.45 -11.25
N ARG A 3 65.94 15.29 -12.59
CA ARG A 3 64.87 15.81 -13.43
C ARG A 3 63.55 15.05 -13.24
N TYR A 4 63.59 13.75 -13.01
CA TYR A 4 62.38 12.95 -12.74
C TYR A 4 61.77 13.24 -11.35
N GLY A 5 62.66 13.53 -10.35
CA GLY A 5 62.20 13.92 -9.01
C GLY A 5 61.48 15.25 -9.05
N LEU A 6 61.95 16.22 -9.87
CA LEU A 6 61.32 17.53 -9.99
C LEU A 6 59.96 17.43 -10.71
N PHE A 7 59.87 16.60 -11.74
CA PHE A 7 58.63 16.33 -12.48
C PHE A 7 57.59 15.65 -11.58
N PHE A 8 58.01 14.67 -10.79
CA PHE A 8 57.13 13.98 -9.83
C PHE A 8 56.64 14.93 -8.72
N ALA A 9 57.50 15.77 -8.19
CA ALA A 9 57.09 16.78 -7.20
C ALA A 9 56.08 17.80 -7.78
N LEU A 10 56.29 18.21 -9.05
CA LEU A 10 55.34 19.11 -9.73
C LEU A 10 53.96 18.43 -9.93
N LEU A 11 53.96 17.14 -10.28
CA LEU A 11 52.72 16.36 -10.44
C LEU A 11 51.98 16.21 -9.14
N VAL A 12 52.66 15.96 -8.05
CA VAL A 12 52.03 15.90 -6.67
C VAL A 12 51.47 17.25 -6.29
N VAL A 13 52.20 18.36 -6.53
CA VAL A 13 51.68 19.71 -6.23
C VAL A 13 50.46 20.05 -7.09
N LEU A 14 50.45 19.70 -8.37
CA LEU A 14 49.31 19.89 -9.24
C LEU A 14 48.11 19.05 -8.79
N ALA A 15 48.30 17.78 -8.44
CA ALA A 15 47.24 16.91 -7.93
C ALA A 15 46.67 17.44 -6.60
N ALA A 16 47.53 17.92 -5.71
CA ALA A 16 47.08 18.54 -4.46
C ALA A 16 46.31 19.86 -4.71
N ALA A 17 46.74 20.67 -5.68
CA ALA A 17 46.05 21.90 -6.06
C ALA A 17 44.70 21.60 -6.71
N PHE A 18 44.61 20.58 -7.59
CA PHE A 18 43.34 20.14 -8.16
C PHE A 18 42.39 19.57 -7.11
N LEU A 19 42.89 18.81 -6.16
CA LEU A 19 42.08 18.32 -5.04
C LEU A 19 41.57 19.47 -4.17
N ALA A 20 42.44 20.42 -3.82
CA ALA A 20 42.05 21.58 -3.04
C ALA A 20 41.04 22.47 -3.78
N ALA A 21 41.26 22.73 -5.07
CA ALA A 21 40.31 23.50 -5.88
C ALA A 21 38.97 22.76 -6.05
N GLY A 22 39.02 21.43 -6.30
CA GLY A 22 37.82 20.60 -6.37
C GLY A 22 37.04 20.60 -5.04
N THR A 23 37.76 20.48 -3.92
CA THR A 23 37.13 20.55 -2.59
C THR A 23 36.52 21.93 -2.32
N ALA A 24 37.22 23.02 -2.72
CA ALA A 24 36.68 24.36 -2.58
C ALA A 24 35.43 24.56 -3.45
N MET A 25 35.45 24.14 -4.73
CA MET A 25 34.29 24.19 -5.63
C MET A 25 33.11 23.36 -5.10
N LEU A 26 33.38 22.19 -4.54
CA LEU A 26 32.36 21.37 -3.91
C LEU A 26 31.79 22.03 -2.64
N ASN A 27 32.63 22.69 -1.86
CA ASN A 27 32.16 23.44 -0.69
C ASN A 27 31.37 24.69 -1.09
N ASP A 28 31.80 25.42 -2.14
CA ASP A 28 31.04 26.57 -2.67
C ASP A 28 29.73 26.16 -3.32
N SER A 29 29.57 24.91 -3.77
CA SER A 29 28.31 24.37 -4.27
C SER A 29 27.36 23.92 -3.15
N ARG A 30 27.80 23.91 -1.90
CA ARG A 30 26.93 23.72 -0.74
C ARG A 30 26.14 24.99 -0.56
N TYR A 31 24.86 24.92 -0.75
CA TYR A 31 23.94 25.95 -0.36
C TYR A 31 23.12 25.49 0.83
N ASP A 32 22.75 26.42 1.68
CA ASP A 32 21.85 26.14 2.79
C ASP A 32 20.48 25.78 2.20
N LEU A 33 19.89 24.74 2.72
CA LEU A 33 18.56 24.34 2.31
C LEU A 33 17.55 25.23 3.02
N GLU A 34 16.86 26.07 2.27
CA GLU A 34 15.82 26.94 2.80
C GLU A 34 14.45 26.30 2.55
N VAL A 35 13.65 26.23 3.60
CA VAL A 35 12.23 25.88 3.53
C VAL A 35 11.43 27.17 3.54
N SER A 36 10.63 27.40 2.51
CA SER A 36 9.72 28.54 2.44
C SER A 36 8.30 28.08 2.73
N GLY A 37 7.72 28.57 3.82
CA GLY A 37 6.36 28.24 4.25
C GLY A 37 5.37 29.37 3.95
N THR A 38 4.22 29.00 3.37
CA THR A 38 3.08 29.90 3.14
C THR A 38 1.92 29.47 4.02
N VAL A 39 1.56 30.28 5.01
CA VAL A 39 0.40 30.02 5.88
C VAL A 39 -0.90 30.27 5.10
N LEU A 40 -1.75 29.26 5.03
CA LEU A 40 -3.02 29.28 4.30
C LEU A 40 -4.23 29.42 5.23
N ALA A 41 -4.10 28.98 6.49
CA ALA A 41 -5.11 29.13 7.52
C ALA A 41 -4.45 29.18 8.91
N GLY A 42 -5.03 29.91 9.84
CA GLY A 42 -4.49 30.13 11.19
C GLY A 42 -3.35 31.15 11.22
N GLU A 43 -2.72 31.25 12.36
CA GLU A 43 -1.50 32.06 12.58
C GLU A 43 -0.36 31.11 13.02
N ARG A 44 0.91 31.50 12.79
CA ARG A 44 2.07 30.68 13.19
C ARG A 44 2.08 30.33 14.67
N SER A 45 1.51 31.20 15.52
CA SER A 45 1.32 30.93 16.95
C SER A 45 0.41 29.73 17.23
N ASP A 46 -0.51 29.39 16.32
CA ASP A 46 -1.42 28.28 16.47
C ASP A 46 -0.73 26.92 16.27
N ALA A 47 0.42 26.91 15.59
CA ALA A 47 1.26 25.73 15.45
C ALA A 47 1.93 25.31 16.77
N GLY A 48 2.04 26.23 17.73
CA GLY A 48 2.62 25.93 19.04
C GLY A 48 4.11 25.61 18.94
N ASP A 49 4.48 24.45 19.45
CA ASP A 49 5.86 23.94 19.50
C ASP A 49 6.22 22.97 18.37
N VAL A 50 5.38 22.92 17.33
CA VAL A 50 5.64 22.02 16.20
C VAL A 50 6.89 22.47 15.44
N SER A 51 7.80 21.55 15.25
CA SER A 51 8.95 21.71 14.38
C SER A 51 9.08 20.53 13.41
N ILE A 52 9.78 20.75 12.31
CA ILE A 52 9.89 19.76 11.25
C ILE A 52 11.35 19.52 10.94
N ALA A 53 11.76 18.26 10.95
CA ALA A 53 13.05 17.82 10.49
C ALA A 53 12.97 17.41 9.02
N LEU A 54 13.86 17.92 8.20
CA LEU A 54 14.02 17.56 6.79
C LEU A 54 15.39 16.95 6.56
N ASP A 55 15.45 15.70 6.17
CA ASP A 55 16.65 15.05 5.66
C ASP A 55 16.53 14.94 4.13
N ALA A 56 17.50 15.44 3.40
CA ALA A 56 17.51 15.39 1.94
C ALA A 56 18.86 14.93 1.41
N SER A 57 18.88 14.29 0.25
CA SER A 57 20.12 13.90 -0.41
C SER A 57 20.07 14.10 -1.90
N LEU A 58 21.19 14.57 -2.48
CA LEU A 58 21.39 14.66 -3.92
C LEU A 58 22.37 13.57 -4.35
N GLU A 59 21.96 12.74 -5.32
CA GLU A 59 22.73 11.62 -5.85
C GLU A 59 23.35 10.70 -4.77
N SER A 60 22.70 10.60 -3.62
CA SER A 60 23.16 9.84 -2.44
C SER A 60 24.54 10.25 -1.92
N ARG A 61 25.01 11.45 -2.23
CA ARG A 61 26.35 11.93 -1.85
C ARG A 61 26.34 13.18 -0.99
N LEU A 62 25.56 14.19 -1.37
CA LEU A 62 25.38 15.39 -0.58
C LEU A 62 24.13 15.24 0.24
N LYS A 63 24.25 15.36 1.56
CA LYS A 63 23.14 15.26 2.51
C LYS A 63 22.94 16.59 3.21
N TRP A 64 21.69 16.95 3.40
CA TRP A 64 21.27 18.06 4.23
C TRP A 64 20.41 17.52 5.37
N SER A 65 20.59 18.09 6.54
CA SER A 65 19.64 17.99 7.65
C SER A 65 19.20 19.41 7.99
N ALA A 66 17.92 19.69 7.85
CA ALA A 66 17.33 20.99 8.14
C ALA A 66 16.26 20.84 9.23
N GLY A 67 16.26 21.77 10.17
CA GLY A 67 15.18 21.97 11.13
C GLY A 67 14.38 23.20 10.74
N TYR A 68 13.07 23.06 10.58
CA TYR A 68 12.15 24.16 10.33
C TYR A 68 11.28 24.39 11.55
N ASP A 69 11.41 25.56 12.16
CA ASP A 69 10.57 26.00 13.26
C ASP A 69 9.32 26.64 12.68
N VAL A 70 8.17 25.98 12.83
CA VAL A 70 6.90 26.44 12.25
C VAL A 70 6.46 27.77 12.87
N SER A 71 6.71 27.97 14.17
CA SER A 71 6.26 29.16 14.90
C SER A 71 6.98 30.45 14.44
N THR A 72 8.25 30.33 14.06
CA THR A 72 9.07 31.45 13.59
C THR A 72 9.18 31.50 12.06
N GLY A 73 9.01 30.37 11.39
CA GLY A 73 9.25 30.21 9.97
C GLY A 73 10.74 30.21 9.60
N GLU A 74 11.62 29.95 10.57
CA GLU A 74 13.06 29.93 10.36
C GLU A 74 13.57 28.52 10.09
N THR A 75 14.54 28.39 9.18
CA THR A 75 15.21 27.14 8.86
C THR A 75 16.64 27.16 9.39
N ALA A 76 17.01 26.14 10.13
CA ALA A 76 18.40 25.87 10.50
C ALA A 76 18.90 24.66 9.69
N THR A 77 19.98 24.84 8.93
CA THR A 77 20.48 23.80 8.01
C THR A 77 21.90 23.38 8.38
N ASP A 78 22.15 22.08 8.37
CA ASP A 78 23.48 21.47 8.32
C ASP A 78 23.65 20.65 7.04
N SER A 79 24.85 20.63 6.46
CA SER A 79 25.15 19.88 5.26
C SER A 79 26.41 19.05 5.40
N SER A 80 26.38 17.81 4.93
CA SER A 80 27.51 16.90 4.98
C SER A 80 27.67 16.15 3.65
N TRP A 81 28.95 15.81 3.34
CA TRP A 81 29.25 14.91 2.25
C TRP A 81 29.42 13.49 2.78
N ASP A 82 28.62 12.57 2.24
CA ASP A 82 28.83 11.16 2.47
C ASP A 82 29.82 10.63 1.43
N LEU A 83 31.08 10.45 1.87
CA LEU A 83 32.16 9.93 1.03
C LEU A 83 32.17 8.39 0.98
N ILE A 84 31.41 7.76 1.84
CA ILE A 84 31.27 6.31 1.91
C ILE A 84 30.04 5.94 1.11
N ARG A 85 30.23 5.27 -0.03
CA ARG A 85 29.12 4.48 -0.58
C ARG A 85 28.66 3.55 0.53
N SER A 86 27.56 3.85 1.14
CA SER A 86 26.76 2.81 1.74
C SER A 86 26.40 1.90 0.56
N SER A 87 27.15 0.83 0.37
CA SER A 87 26.59 -0.34 -0.29
C SER A 87 25.43 -0.68 0.64
N GLY A 88 24.23 -0.19 0.29
CA GLY A 88 23.02 -0.69 0.89
C GLY A 88 23.08 -2.19 0.69
N ARG A 89 23.48 -2.90 1.72
CA ARG A 89 22.97 -4.26 1.82
C ARG A 89 21.49 -4.02 2.04
N ASP A 90 20.72 -4.30 1.02
CA ASP A 90 19.32 -4.59 1.23
C ASP A 90 19.31 -5.65 2.33
N ILE A 91 18.98 -5.21 3.53
CA ILE A 91 18.70 -6.15 4.62
C ILE A 91 17.37 -6.72 4.17
N GLU A 92 17.41 -7.90 3.56
CA GLU A 92 16.19 -8.67 3.33
C GLU A 92 15.55 -8.85 4.71
N LEU A 93 14.45 -8.15 4.93
CA LEU A 93 13.65 -8.35 6.13
C LEU A 93 13.11 -9.78 6.07
N PRO A 94 13.05 -10.49 7.20
CA PRO A 94 12.41 -11.79 7.25
C PRO A 94 11.00 -11.71 6.67
N SER A 95 10.64 -12.68 5.85
CA SER A 95 9.32 -12.71 5.24
C SER A 95 8.25 -13.06 6.27
N GLU A 96 7.12 -12.38 6.19
CA GLU A 96 5.96 -12.62 7.04
C GLU A 96 4.97 -13.60 6.37
N PRO A 97 4.20 -14.38 7.14
CA PRO A 97 3.14 -15.20 6.59
C PRO A 97 2.13 -14.35 5.82
N ALA A 98 1.82 -14.77 4.61
CA ALA A 98 0.83 -14.11 3.77
C ALA A 98 0.00 -15.15 3.01
N LEU A 99 -1.31 -14.92 2.93
CA LEU A 99 -2.18 -15.61 2.00
C LEU A 99 -2.35 -14.71 0.80
N VAL A 100 -1.76 -15.10 -0.32
CA VAL A 100 -1.85 -14.32 -1.55
C VAL A 100 -2.85 -15.02 -2.45
N VAL A 101 -3.95 -14.34 -2.70
CA VAL A 101 -4.90 -14.74 -3.74
C VAL A 101 -4.50 -13.98 -4.98
N TYR A 102 -3.87 -14.66 -5.89
CA TYR A 102 -3.62 -14.06 -7.19
C TYR A 102 -4.94 -13.97 -7.93
N ASP A 103 -5.18 -12.83 -8.54
CA ASP A 103 -6.12 -12.71 -9.63
C ASP A 103 -5.87 -13.92 -10.51
N VAL A 104 -6.91 -14.65 -10.65
CA VAL A 104 -6.80 -15.93 -11.24
C VAL A 104 -6.05 -15.80 -12.51
N GLY A 105 -5.07 -16.59 -12.65
CA GLY A 105 -4.38 -16.80 -13.90
C GLY A 105 -5.31 -17.19 -15.06
N LEU A 106 -6.33 -16.40 -15.31
CA LEU A 106 -6.97 -16.22 -16.60
C LEU A 106 -6.12 -15.28 -17.45
N ASP A 107 -5.14 -14.63 -16.86
CA ASP A 107 -4.02 -14.08 -17.60
C ASP A 107 -3.12 -15.25 -18.07
N LEU A 108 -3.72 -16.05 -18.90
CA LEU A 108 -3.14 -17.18 -19.56
C LEU A 108 -2.27 -16.73 -20.73
N SER A 109 -1.68 -15.58 -20.55
CA SER A 109 -0.77 -14.97 -21.48
C SER A 109 0.61 -15.64 -21.41
N TYR A 110 0.72 -16.97 -21.44
CA TYR A 110 1.98 -17.52 -21.90
C TYR A 110 1.89 -19.04 -22.16
N SER A 111 1.76 -19.37 -23.40
CA SER A 111 2.30 -20.63 -23.85
C SER A 111 3.81 -20.43 -24.10
N GLU A 112 4.66 -20.65 -23.12
CA GLU A 112 6.09 -20.76 -23.43
C GLU A 112 6.30 -21.97 -24.32
N SER A 113 6.56 -21.74 -25.59
CA SER A 113 7.00 -22.79 -26.50
C SER A 113 8.46 -23.15 -26.19
N VAL A 114 8.66 -24.08 -25.27
CA VAL A 114 9.96 -24.68 -25.04
C VAL A 114 10.08 -25.90 -25.93
N ASN A 115 10.98 -25.84 -26.91
CA ASN A 115 11.19 -26.89 -27.92
C ASN A 115 9.99 -27.18 -28.85
N GLY A 116 9.09 -26.22 -29.05
CA GLY A 116 7.91 -26.40 -29.93
C GLY A 116 6.73 -27.11 -29.24
N GLU A 117 6.79 -27.32 -27.93
CA GLU A 117 5.66 -27.78 -27.12
C GLU A 117 5.08 -26.61 -26.33
N ILE A 118 3.76 -26.42 -26.40
CA ILE A 118 3.04 -25.43 -25.62
C ILE A 118 2.93 -25.96 -24.19
N ARG A 119 3.37 -25.17 -23.21
CA ARG A 119 3.18 -25.45 -21.78
C ARG A 119 2.06 -24.58 -21.25
N PHE A 120 1.12 -25.19 -20.59
CA PHE A 120 0.02 -24.50 -19.92
C PHE A 120 0.29 -24.41 -18.43
N GLU A 121 -0.04 -23.29 -17.82
CA GLU A 121 0.11 -23.10 -16.38
C GLU A 121 -0.90 -23.91 -15.57
N SER A 122 -2.05 -24.25 -16.17
CA SER A 122 -3.07 -25.06 -15.52
C SER A 122 -3.76 -26.04 -16.48
N PRO A 123 -4.31 -27.16 -15.97
CA PRO A 123 -5.15 -28.06 -16.77
C PRO A 123 -6.35 -27.38 -17.41
N LEU A 124 -6.93 -26.37 -16.74
CA LEU A 124 -8.07 -25.59 -17.24
C LEU A 124 -7.69 -24.82 -18.52
N THR A 125 -6.53 -24.19 -18.52
CA THR A 125 -5.99 -23.51 -19.70
C THR A 125 -5.82 -24.45 -20.87
N GLU A 126 -5.23 -25.60 -20.60
CA GLU A 126 -5.01 -26.60 -21.63
C GLU A 126 -6.32 -27.08 -22.24
N GLU A 127 -7.36 -27.28 -21.43
CA GLU A 127 -8.68 -27.70 -21.89
C GLU A 127 -9.35 -26.61 -22.75
N ILE A 128 -9.36 -25.35 -22.30
CA ILE A 128 -9.88 -24.21 -23.05
C ILE A 128 -9.16 -24.09 -24.40
N TYR A 129 -7.83 -24.19 -24.40
CA TYR A 129 -7.03 -24.14 -25.61
C TYR A 129 -7.39 -25.27 -26.58
N ARG A 130 -7.45 -26.52 -26.11
CA ARG A 130 -7.78 -27.67 -26.95
C ARG A 130 -9.14 -27.52 -27.60
N ASP A 131 -10.13 -27.15 -26.83
CA ASP A 131 -11.49 -27.04 -27.33
C ASP A 131 -11.66 -25.84 -28.26
N THR A 132 -11.04 -24.72 -27.93
CA THR A 132 -11.26 -23.48 -28.66
C THR A 132 -10.31 -23.34 -29.85
N VAL A 133 -9.02 -23.50 -29.67
CA VAL A 133 -8.04 -23.30 -30.75
C VAL A 133 -7.98 -24.52 -31.65
N LEU A 134 -7.77 -25.71 -31.09
CA LEU A 134 -7.62 -26.92 -31.90
C LEU A 134 -8.98 -27.47 -32.36
N GLY A 135 -9.98 -27.48 -31.49
CA GLY A 135 -11.30 -28.05 -31.79
C GLY A 135 -12.08 -27.27 -32.85
N TYR A 136 -11.93 -25.97 -32.92
CA TYR A 136 -12.55 -25.12 -33.94
C TYR A 136 -11.62 -24.76 -35.09
N GLY A 137 -10.32 -25.11 -35.01
CA GLY A 137 -9.35 -24.81 -36.05
C GLY A 137 -9.14 -23.30 -36.25
N MET A 138 -8.88 -22.57 -35.16
CA MET A 138 -8.58 -21.13 -35.22
C MET A 138 -7.33 -20.88 -36.06
N GLU A 139 -7.34 -19.82 -36.83
CA GLU A 139 -6.22 -19.33 -37.60
C GLU A 139 -5.58 -18.11 -36.91
N ALA A 140 -4.33 -17.79 -37.24
CA ALA A 140 -3.64 -16.62 -36.69
C ALA A 140 -4.45 -15.33 -36.92
N GLY A 141 -4.67 -14.57 -35.87
CA GLY A 141 -5.52 -13.37 -35.84
C GLY A 141 -6.97 -13.62 -35.44
N ASP A 142 -7.37 -14.87 -35.24
CA ASP A 142 -8.75 -15.19 -34.81
C ASP A 142 -8.97 -14.89 -33.34
N ARG A 143 -10.23 -14.50 -33.06
CA ARG A 143 -10.75 -14.27 -31.69
C ARG A 143 -12.02 -15.05 -31.46
N ARG A 144 -12.15 -15.65 -30.28
CA ARG A 144 -13.35 -16.40 -29.94
C ARG A 144 -13.74 -16.20 -28.48
N SER A 145 -15.02 -15.92 -28.24
CA SER A 145 -15.56 -15.87 -26.88
C SER A 145 -16.06 -17.23 -26.44
N VAL A 146 -15.65 -17.66 -25.26
CA VAL A 146 -16.11 -18.88 -24.58
C VAL A 146 -16.66 -18.55 -23.20
N ARG A 147 -17.44 -19.44 -22.59
CA ARG A 147 -17.89 -19.28 -21.22
C ARG A 147 -17.01 -20.09 -20.30
N LEU A 148 -16.45 -19.48 -19.27
CA LEU A 148 -15.67 -20.17 -18.26
C LEU A 148 -16.49 -21.24 -17.54
N ASN A 149 -17.80 -21.00 -17.32
CA ASN A 149 -18.72 -21.94 -16.71
C ASN A 149 -18.88 -23.27 -17.46
N ASP A 150 -18.46 -23.35 -18.72
CA ASP A 150 -18.48 -24.60 -19.49
C ASP A 150 -17.29 -25.51 -19.12
N TYR A 151 -16.29 -24.98 -18.40
CA TYR A 151 -15.04 -25.67 -18.05
C TYR A 151 -14.85 -25.86 -16.54
N THR A 152 -15.42 -24.99 -15.69
CA THR A 152 -15.28 -25.07 -14.23
C THR A 152 -16.53 -24.61 -13.51
N GLU A 153 -16.80 -25.19 -12.35
CA GLU A 153 -17.87 -24.77 -11.44
C GLU A 153 -17.36 -23.76 -10.39
N TYR A 154 -16.04 -23.61 -10.26
CA TYR A 154 -15.42 -22.75 -9.26
C TYR A 154 -14.65 -21.61 -9.91
N VAL A 155 -14.57 -20.51 -9.18
CA VAL A 155 -13.67 -19.43 -9.55
C VAL A 155 -12.26 -19.99 -9.58
N PRO A 156 -11.58 -19.97 -10.73
CA PRO A 156 -10.25 -20.52 -10.84
C PRO A 156 -9.27 -19.58 -10.13
N MET A 157 -9.03 -19.72 -8.83
CA MET A 157 -8.12 -18.93 -8.02
C MET A 157 -6.82 -19.68 -7.81
N ARG A 158 -5.72 -18.94 -7.83
CA ARG A 158 -4.44 -19.40 -7.32
C ARG A 158 -4.25 -18.86 -5.92
N VAL A 159 -4.58 -19.66 -4.92
CA VAL A 159 -4.33 -19.35 -3.52
C VAL A 159 -2.95 -19.89 -3.16
N SER A 160 -2.03 -19.01 -2.85
CA SER A 160 -0.67 -19.35 -2.44
C SER A 160 -0.45 -18.87 -1.01
N GLY A 161 -0.06 -19.79 -0.13
CA GLY A 161 0.44 -19.44 1.20
C GLY A 161 1.94 -19.15 1.14
N HIS A 162 2.36 -17.92 1.40
CA HIS A 162 3.76 -17.64 1.67
C HIS A 162 4.01 -17.84 3.16
N ASN A 163 4.95 -18.70 3.52
CA ASN A 163 5.21 -19.13 4.89
C ASN A 163 3.97 -19.68 5.62
N ILE A 164 3.05 -20.31 4.87
CA ILE A 164 1.89 -21.03 5.41
C ILE A 164 1.92 -22.44 4.82
N VAL A 165 1.96 -23.45 5.68
CA VAL A 165 2.06 -24.87 5.30
C VAL A 165 0.87 -25.60 5.89
N ASP A 166 0.23 -26.44 5.06
CA ASP A 166 -0.82 -27.34 5.55
C ASP A 166 -0.26 -28.50 6.34
N ALA A 167 -0.74 -28.70 7.55
CA ALA A 167 -0.36 -29.82 8.42
C ALA A 167 -0.77 -31.17 7.82
N GLY A 168 -1.80 -31.22 6.99
CA GLY A 168 -2.28 -32.41 6.26
C GLY A 168 -1.50 -32.71 4.99
N GLY A 169 -0.65 -31.77 4.52
CA GLY A 169 0.14 -31.91 3.30
C GLY A 169 -0.65 -31.62 2.01
N GLY A 170 -1.81 -30.99 2.11
CA GLY A 170 -2.57 -30.45 0.99
C GLY A 170 -2.09 -29.06 0.56
N GLU A 171 -2.75 -28.48 -0.43
CA GLU A 171 -2.57 -27.10 -0.84
C GLU A 171 -3.78 -26.26 -0.41
N ALA A 172 -3.58 -24.95 -0.16
CA ALA A 172 -4.67 -24.05 0.23
C ALA A 172 -5.84 -24.07 -0.78
N ALA A 173 -5.54 -24.21 -2.07
CA ALA A 173 -6.52 -24.32 -3.15
C ALA A 173 -7.43 -25.55 -3.05
N ASP A 174 -7.05 -26.58 -2.31
CA ASP A 174 -7.91 -27.78 -2.11
C ASP A 174 -9.08 -27.49 -1.17
N TYR A 175 -8.94 -26.50 -0.30
CA TYR A 175 -9.89 -26.16 0.76
C TYR A 175 -10.67 -24.88 0.49
N ILE A 176 -10.09 -23.94 -0.26
CA ILE A 176 -10.70 -22.65 -0.57
C ILE A 176 -11.36 -22.72 -1.94
N ARG A 177 -12.70 -22.85 -1.95
CA ARG A 177 -13.48 -23.01 -3.19
C ARG A 177 -14.65 -22.04 -3.20
N ILE A 178 -14.61 -21.11 -4.12
CA ILE A 178 -15.67 -20.11 -4.33
C ILE A 178 -16.41 -20.48 -5.61
N ARG A 179 -17.74 -20.53 -5.53
CA ARG A 179 -18.57 -20.95 -6.64
C ARG A 179 -18.62 -19.88 -7.74
N LEU A 180 -18.51 -20.34 -9.00
CA LEU A 180 -18.70 -19.48 -10.16
C LEU A 180 -20.20 -19.26 -10.40
N SER A 181 -20.82 -18.41 -9.56
CA SER A 181 -22.27 -18.22 -9.50
C SER A 181 -22.86 -17.39 -10.66
N ARG A 182 -21.99 -16.75 -11.45
CA ARG A 182 -22.38 -15.95 -12.61
C ARG A 182 -21.69 -16.45 -13.88
N THR A 183 -22.21 -16.00 -15.05
CA THR A 183 -21.59 -16.32 -16.33
C THR A 183 -20.39 -15.42 -16.57
N VAL A 184 -19.19 -16.00 -16.57
CA VAL A 184 -17.95 -15.34 -16.94
C VAL A 184 -17.58 -15.70 -18.37
N ARG A 185 -17.33 -14.67 -19.18
CA ARG A 185 -16.92 -14.83 -20.58
C ARG A 185 -15.45 -14.54 -20.74
N LEU A 186 -14.78 -15.41 -21.47
CA LEU A 186 -13.37 -15.26 -21.81
C LEU A 186 -13.26 -14.97 -23.31
N MET A 187 -12.26 -14.20 -23.67
CA MET A 187 -11.82 -14.03 -25.06
C MET A 187 -10.55 -14.84 -25.28
N VAL A 188 -10.63 -15.82 -26.14
CA VAL A 188 -9.45 -16.55 -26.63
C VAL A 188 -9.00 -15.89 -27.92
N GLU A 189 -7.77 -15.44 -27.95
CA GLU A 189 -7.14 -14.78 -29.08
C GLU A 189 -5.92 -15.58 -29.51
N LEU A 190 -5.79 -15.85 -30.79
CA LEU A 190 -4.59 -16.41 -31.41
C LEU A 190 -3.97 -15.31 -32.26
N ASP A 191 -2.82 -14.80 -31.82
CA ASP A 191 -2.19 -13.68 -32.48
C ASP A 191 -1.50 -14.08 -33.82
N GLU A 192 -0.90 -13.11 -34.51
CA GLU A 192 -0.18 -13.31 -35.76
C GLU A 192 1.08 -14.20 -35.62
N TYR A 193 1.57 -14.37 -34.40
CA TYR A 193 2.75 -15.18 -34.06
C TYR A 193 2.40 -16.57 -33.55
N TRP A 194 1.09 -16.90 -33.53
CA TRP A 194 0.55 -18.15 -32.98
C TRP A 194 0.63 -18.22 -31.44
N ASP A 195 0.79 -17.08 -30.78
CA ASP A 195 0.69 -17.01 -29.33
C ASP A 195 -0.79 -16.91 -28.93
N VAL A 196 -1.17 -17.70 -27.95
CA VAL A 196 -2.54 -17.75 -27.44
C VAL A 196 -2.66 -16.88 -26.20
N SER A 197 -3.59 -15.96 -26.18
CA SER A 197 -4.03 -15.28 -24.98
C SER A 197 -5.48 -15.65 -24.66
N ILE A 198 -5.77 -15.87 -23.38
CA ILE A 198 -7.11 -16.10 -22.86
C ILE A 198 -7.36 -15.02 -21.83
N LEU A 199 -8.15 -14.03 -22.18
CA LEU A 199 -8.41 -12.86 -21.37
C LEU A 199 -9.87 -12.80 -20.97
N PRO A 200 -10.23 -12.23 -19.82
CA PRO A 200 -11.61 -11.88 -19.54
C PRO A 200 -12.15 -11.01 -20.67
N ALA A 201 -13.36 -11.27 -21.15
CA ALA A 201 -13.99 -10.46 -22.19
C ALA A 201 -14.41 -9.12 -21.55
N TYR A 202 -13.60 -8.09 -21.77
CA TYR A 202 -13.75 -6.73 -21.25
C TYR A 202 -15.12 -6.11 -21.59
N PRO A 203 -15.70 -5.25 -20.72
CA PRO A 203 -15.27 -4.82 -19.39
C PRO A 203 -15.90 -5.61 -18.23
N ASP A 204 -16.90 -6.45 -18.43
CA ASP A 204 -17.81 -6.93 -17.39
C ASP A 204 -17.38 -8.27 -16.76
N ASN A 205 -16.25 -8.83 -17.16
CA ASN A 205 -15.86 -10.18 -16.77
C ASN A 205 -14.49 -10.26 -16.08
N ASN A 206 -13.88 -9.15 -15.72
CA ASN A 206 -12.71 -9.16 -14.86
C ASN A 206 -13.11 -9.75 -13.50
N MET A 207 -12.22 -10.52 -12.93
CA MET A 207 -12.35 -10.99 -11.54
C MET A 207 -11.28 -10.30 -10.71
N GLU A 208 -11.68 -9.82 -9.57
CA GLU A 208 -10.78 -9.19 -8.62
C GLU A 208 -10.78 -10.02 -7.34
N ALA A 209 -9.62 -10.29 -6.83
CA ALA A 209 -9.46 -11.05 -5.61
C ALA A 209 -8.49 -10.35 -4.66
N GLY A 210 -8.88 -10.26 -3.41
CA GLY A 210 -8.07 -9.74 -2.32
C GLY A 210 -8.11 -10.68 -1.13
N SER A 211 -7.12 -10.57 -0.27
CA SER A 211 -7.08 -11.32 0.99
C SER A 211 -6.50 -10.45 2.09
N SER A 212 -6.93 -10.70 3.32
CA SER A 212 -6.31 -10.17 4.51
C SER A 212 -6.12 -11.29 5.51
N LEU A 213 -5.01 -11.27 6.23
CA LEU A 213 -4.61 -12.33 7.14
C LEU A 213 -3.97 -11.73 8.39
N VAL A 214 -4.35 -12.27 9.54
CA VAL A 214 -3.68 -12.05 10.83
C VAL A 214 -3.59 -13.36 11.60
N TYR A 215 -2.66 -13.45 12.54
CA TYR A 215 -2.48 -14.70 13.31
C TYR A 215 -2.09 -14.41 14.76
N THR A 216 -2.45 -15.35 15.63
CA THR A 216 -2.02 -15.46 17.02
C THR A 216 -1.14 -16.71 17.18
N ASP A 217 -0.77 -17.07 18.39
CA ASP A 217 -0.01 -18.29 18.65
C ASP A 217 -0.77 -19.58 18.24
N ASP A 218 -2.12 -19.55 18.35
CA ASP A 218 -2.95 -20.75 18.18
C ASP A 218 -3.85 -20.69 16.94
N TRP A 219 -4.10 -19.53 16.37
CA TRP A 219 -5.09 -19.32 15.33
C TRP A 219 -4.59 -18.41 14.22
N LEU A 220 -4.88 -18.80 12.99
CA LEU A 220 -4.84 -17.96 11.81
C LEU A 220 -6.24 -17.51 11.45
N TYR A 221 -6.43 -16.19 11.26
CA TYR A 221 -7.67 -15.58 10.79
C TYR A 221 -7.42 -14.97 9.42
N PHE A 222 -8.37 -15.16 8.53
CA PHE A 222 -8.27 -14.55 7.21
C PHE A 222 -9.65 -14.22 6.65
N LEU A 223 -9.66 -13.32 5.69
CA LEU A 223 -10.82 -13.05 4.86
C LEU A 223 -10.40 -13.01 3.39
N LEU A 224 -11.37 -13.25 2.54
CA LEU A 224 -11.23 -13.16 1.09
C LEU A 224 -12.28 -12.22 0.56
N ASN A 225 -11.93 -11.56 -0.54
CA ASN A 225 -12.80 -10.71 -1.31
C ASN A 225 -12.64 -11.12 -2.77
N VAL A 226 -13.65 -11.73 -3.36
CA VAL A 226 -13.60 -12.19 -4.75
C VAL A 226 -14.85 -11.68 -5.48
N ARG A 227 -14.63 -10.84 -6.49
CA ARG A 227 -15.65 -10.10 -7.22
C ARG A 227 -15.54 -10.28 -8.70
N GLY A 228 -16.66 -10.03 -9.38
CA GLY A 228 -16.63 -9.76 -10.80
C GLY A 228 -16.25 -8.32 -11.12
N GLY A 229 -15.96 -8.02 -12.39
CA GLY A 229 -15.66 -6.66 -12.83
C GLY A 229 -16.83 -5.67 -12.72
N ASP A 230 -18.02 -6.16 -12.38
CA ASP A 230 -19.20 -5.36 -12.00
C ASP A 230 -19.20 -4.94 -10.52
N GLY A 231 -18.18 -5.36 -9.76
CA GLY A 231 -18.05 -5.09 -8.33
C GLY A 231 -18.86 -6.01 -7.42
N GLU A 232 -19.68 -6.93 -7.97
CA GLU A 232 -20.48 -7.85 -7.17
C GLU A 232 -19.67 -9.08 -6.72
N LEU A 233 -19.88 -9.52 -5.48
CA LEU A 233 -19.26 -10.70 -4.91
C LEU A 233 -19.71 -12.00 -5.60
N PHE A 234 -18.82 -12.98 -5.68
CA PHE A 234 -19.18 -14.34 -6.04
C PHE A 234 -19.84 -15.07 -4.86
N ASP A 235 -20.50 -16.19 -5.13
CA ASP A 235 -21.18 -16.98 -4.11
C ASP A 235 -20.15 -17.78 -3.28
N ALA A 236 -20.17 -17.59 -1.96
CA ALA A 236 -19.29 -18.28 -1.02
C ALA A 236 -19.87 -19.62 -0.51
N SER A 237 -20.93 -20.15 -1.14
CA SER A 237 -21.66 -21.35 -0.67
C SER A 237 -20.81 -22.62 -0.50
N GLU A 238 -19.65 -22.70 -1.17
CA GLU A 238 -18.69 -23.79 -1.01
C GLU A 238 -17.62 -23.55 0.08
N MET A 239 -17.60 -22.32 0.63
CA MET A 239 -16.74 -22.01 1.76
C MET A 239 -17.35 -22.51 3.09
N PRO A 240 -16.54 -22.75 4.14
CA PRO A 240 -17.06 -23.11 5.45
C PRO A 240 -18.09 -22.08 5.93
N GLY A 241 -19.26 -22.58 6.37
CA GLY A 241 -20.40 -21.72 6.74
C GLY A 241 -21.32 -21.33 5.59
N GLY A 242 -20.87 -21.45 4.33
CA GLY A 242 -21.67 -21.16 3.14
C GLY A 242 -21.97 -19.67 2.90
N VAL A 243 -21.25 -18.78 3.59
CA VAL A 243 -21.39 -17.32 3.55
C VAL A 243 -20.02 -16.65 3.55
N TRP A 244 -19.95 -15.40 3.15
CA TRP A 244 -18.73 -14.61 3.34
C TRP A 244 -18.48 -14.39 4.83
N SER A 245 -17.26 -14.67 5.25
CA SER A 245 -16.88 -14.65 6.66
C SER A 245 -15.44 -14.18 6.84
N VAL A 246 -15.12 -13.76 8.07
CA VAL A 246 -13.78 -13.99 8.59
C VAL A 246 -13.71 -15.48 8.92
N TRP A 247 -12.82 -16.21 8.29
CA TRP A 247 -12.55 -17.63 8.59
C TRP A 247 -11.37 -17.74 9.53
N ARG A 248 -11.35 -18.82 10.30
CA ARG A 248 -10.18 -19.16 11.10
C ARG A 248 -9.83 -20.64 10.96
N MET A 249 -8.57 -20.95 11.24
CA MET A 249 -8.08 -22.30 11.37
C MET A 249 -7.01 -22.39 12.45
N PRO A 250 -6.87 -23.57 13.12
CA PRO A 250 -5.78 -23.78 14.05
C PRO A 250 -4.42 -23.66 13.35
N CYS A 251 -3.48 -22.99 14.01
CA CYS A 251 -2.11 -22.90 13.53
C CYS A 251 -1.11 -23.04 14.69
N SER A 252 0.14 -23.25 14.32
CA SER A 252 1.28 -23.13 15.22
C SER A 252 2.43 -22.47 14.50
N GLN A 253 3.22 -21.71 15.22
CA GLN A 253 4.34 -20.97 14.65
C GLN A 253 5.62 -21.79 14.69
N ARG A 254 6.44 -21.68 13.66
CA ARG A 254 7.82 -22.13 13.65
C ARG A 254 8.71 -21.10 12.94
N THR A 255 10.02 -21.19 13.15
CA THR A 255 10.96 -20.33 12.46
C THR A 255 11.17 -20.85 11.03
N ALA A 256 11.00 -19.98 10.05
CA ALA A 256 11.30 -20.26 8.64
C ALA A 256 12.83 -20.27 8.39
N ASP A 257 13.25 -20.77 7.23
CA ASP A 257 14.67 -20.87 6.87
C ASP A 257 15.38 -19.51 6.76
N ASP A 258 14.65 -18.45 6.44
CA ASP A 258 15.11 -17.05 6.37
C ASP A 258 15.12 -16.33 7.73
N GLY A 259 14.69 -17.02 8.78
CA GLY A 259 14.55 -16.49 10.14
C GLY A 259 13.22 -15.78 10.41
N GLY A 260 12.30 -15.75 9.44
CA GLY A 260 10.94 -15.27 9.59
C GLY A 260 10.02 -16.24 10.33
N VAL A 261 8.73 -15.93 10.32
CA VAL A 261 7.68 -16.79 10.89
C VAL A 261 7.09 -17.67 9.80
N GLU A 262 6.96 -18.95 10.06
CA GLU A 262 6.21 -19.88 9.24
C GLU A 262 5.07 -20.48 10.07
N LEU A 263 3.87 -20.52 9.48
CA LEU A 263 2.67 -21.07 10.11
C LEU A 263 2.40 -22.48 9.60
N LEU A 264 2.26 -23.42 10.52
CA LEU A 264 1.74 -24.75 10.24
C LEU A 264 0.25 -24.76 10.58
N CYS A 265 -0.62 -24.79 9.55
CA CYS A 265 -2.06 -24.62 9.67
C CYS A 265 -2.80 -25.93 9.40
N ASP A 266 -3.96 -26.13 10.05
CA ASP A 266 -4.88 -27.21 9.73
C ASP A 266 -6.03 -26.68 8.87
N PHE A 267 -5.85 -26.72 7.55
CA PHE A 267 -6.86 -26.27 6.59
C PHE A 267 -8.14 -27.12 6.64
N ALA A 268 -8.05 -28.39 7.02
CA ALA A 268 -9.22 -29.25 7.14
C ALA A 268 -10.12 -28.87 8.34
N ALA A 269 -9.56 -28.17 9.34
CA ALA A 269 -10.28 -27.67 10.49
C ALA A 269 -10.73 -26.19 10.32
N MET A 270 -10.65 -25.65 9.11
CA MET A 270 -11.10 -24.30 8.80
C MET A 270 -12.60 -24.14 9.09
N GLU A 271 -12.98 -23.04 9.77
CA GLU A 271 -14.36 -22.75 10.12
C GLU A 271 -14.70 -21.26 9.90
N SER A 272 -15.99 -20.97 9.69
CA SER A 272 -16.51 -19.62 9.71
C SER A 272 -16.46 -19.09 11.15
N PHE A 273 -15.84 -17.93 11.34
CA PHE A 273 -15.63 -17.32 12.65
C PHE A 273 -16.53 -16.13 12.90
N TYR A 274 -16.69 -15.27 11.88
CA TYR A 274 -17.60 -14.13 11.93
C TYR A 274 -18.21 -13.92 10.55
N GLU A 275 -19.52 -14.06 10.43
CA GLU A 275 -20.25 -13.87 9.19
C GLU A 275 -20.32 -12.40 8.83
N LEU A 276 -19.94 -12.07 7.59
CA LEU A 276 -20.11 -10.74 7.00
C LEU A 276 -21.56 -10.59 6.54
N GLY A 277 -22.16 -9.41 6.72
CA GLY A 277 -23.49 -9.10 6.21
C GLY A 277 -23.57 -9.21 4.67
N GLU A 278 -24.74 -8.90 4.11
CA GLU A 278 -24.95 -8.93 2.66
C GLU A 278 -24.47 -7.63 1.94
N ASP A 279 -24.34 -6.53 2.71
CA ASP A 279 -24.16 -5.17 2.16
C ASP A 279 -22.69 -4.71 2.11
N TRP A 280 -21.72 -5.54 2.50
CA TRP A 280 -20.32 -5.16 2.48
C TRP A 280 -19.74 -5.17 1.06
N GLN A 281 -18.89 -4.19 0.78
CA GLN A 281 -18.25 -4.03 -0.54
C GLN A 281 -16.78 -4.46 -0.51
N ASP A 282 -16.07 -4.18 0.56
CA ASP A 282 -14.69 -4.59 0.78
C ASP A 282 -14.42 -4.76 2.27
N ALA A 283 -13.39 -5.55 2.62
CA ALA A 283 -13.03 -5.79 4.00
C ALA A 283 -11.52 -5.99 4.19
N TYR A 284 -11.04 -5.60 5.36
CA TYR A 284 -9.66 -5.74 5.78
C TYR A 284 -9.58 -6.10 7.25
N LEU A 285 -8.58 -6.87 7.64
CA LEU A 285 -8.45 -7.41 9.00
C LEU A 285 -7.10 -7.01 9.60
N MET A 286 -7.15 -6.52 10.85
CA MET A 286 -5.97 -6.31 11.68
C MET A 286 -6.13 -7.03 13.01
N LEU A 287 -5.03 -7.28 13.69
CA LEU A 287 -5.01 -7.79 15.05
C LEU A 287 -4.65 -6.65 16.00
N SER A 288 -5.38 -6.52 17.12
CA SER A 288 -5.00 -5.57 18.18
C SER A 288 -3.61 -5.87 18.73
N GLU A 289 -2.94 -4.87 19.30
CA GLU A 289 -1.57 -5.05 19.83
C GLU A 289 -1.49 -6.07 20.95
N ASP A 290 -2.54 -6.25 21.73
CA ASP A 290 -2.63 -7.26 22.79
C ASP A 290 -3.02 -8.65 22.28
N GLY A 291 -3.32 -8.79 20.96
CA GLY A 291 -3.74 -10.04 20.33
C GLY A 291 -5.12 -10.55 20.78
N GLN A 292 -5.88 -9.78 21.52
CA GLN A 292 -7.16 -10.22 22.09
C GLN A 292 -8.35 -9.87 21.20
N ARG A 293 -8.18 -8.97 20.24
CA ARG A 293 -9.25 -8.48 19.38
C ARG A 293 -8.84 -8.50 17.91
N LEU A 294 -9.81 -8.77 17.06
CA LEU A 294 -9.70 -8.53 15.63
C LEU A 294 -10.39 -7.20 15.31
N GLU A 295 -9.72 -6.38 14.55
CA GLU A 295 -10.20 -5.13 14.00
C GLU A 295 -10.60 -5.38 12.56
N LEU A 296 -11.90 -5.54 12.32
CA LEU A 296 -12.47 -5.78 11.00
C LEU A 296 -12.96 -4.46 10.41
N PHE A 297 -12.32 -4.02 9.35
CA PHE A 297 -12.74 -2.87 8.56
C PHE A 297 -13.64 -3.35 7.43
N THR A 298 -14.80 -2.74 7.27
CA THR A 298 -15.71 -3.02 6.15
C THR A 298 -16.12 -1.73 5.45
N VAL A 299 -16.32 -1.80 4.15
CA VAL A 299 -16.99 -0.76 3.38
C VAL A 299 -18.43 -1.20 3.15
N GLU A 300 -19.39 -0.38 3.58
CA GLU A 300 -20.82 -0.63 3.45
C GLU A 300 -21.51 0.67 3.03
N ASP A 301 -22.21 0.66 1.92
CA ASP A 301 -22.81 1.86 1.31
C ASP A 301 -21.82 3.03 1.13
N GLY A 302 -20.51 2.71 0.94
CA GLY A 302 -19.43 3.68 0.85
C GLY A 302 -18.85 4.14 2.19
N ASP A 303 -19.51 3.90 3.31
CA ASP A 303 -18.99 4.18 4.66
C ASP A 303 -17.93 3.16 5.07
N VAL A 304 -16.85 3.59 5.71
CA VAL A 304 -15.83 2.71 6.29
C VAL A 304 -16.09 2.49 7.77
N TRP A 305 -16.40 1.26 8.12
CA TRP A 305 -16.71 0.82 9.47
C TRP A 305 -15.56 0.02 10.08
N LEU A 306 -15.36 0.18 11.39
CA LEU A 306 -14.54 -0.69 12.21
C LEU A 306 -15.46 -1.53 13.11
N THR A 307 -15.42 -2.84 12.95
CA THR A 307 -16.04 -3.80 13.87
C THR A 307 -14.94 -4.45 14.71
N VAL A 308 -15.04 -4.32 16.02
CA VAL A 308 -14.10 -4.93 16.96
C VAL A 308 -14.68 -6.26 17.42
N LEU A 309 -13.96 -7.35 17.13
CA LEU A 309 -14.36 -8.71 17.48
C LEU A 309 -13.46 -9.26 18.59
N ASP A 310 -14.03 -9.99 19.54
CA ASP A 310 -13.25 -10.81 20.45
C ASP A 310 -12.55 -11.94 19.67
N ALA A 311 -11.23 -12.03 19.74
CA ALA A 311 -10.45 -12.97 18.95
C ALA A 311 -10.67 -14.44 19.35
N GLY A 312 -11.12 -14.71 20.58
CA GLY A 312 -11.42 -16.08 21.02
C GLY A 312 -12.77 -16.59 20.52
N THR A 313 -13.80 -15.73 20.57
CA THR A 313 -15.21 -16.13 20.36
C THR A 313 -15.83 -15.67 19.06
N GLY A 314 -15.25 -14.65 18.39
CA GLY A 314 -15.83 -14.03 17.19
C GLY A 314 -17.02 -13.10 17.50
N SER A 315 -17.31 -12.85 18.78
CA SER A 315 -18.40 -11.94 19.10
C SER A 315 -18.04 -10.49 18.78
N ALA A 316 -18.92 -9.78 18.06
CA ALA A 316 -18.77 -8.35 17.85
C ALA A 316 -18.99 -7.59 19.17
N GLU A 317 -17.93 -6.95 19.66
CA GLU A 317 -17.98 -6.15 20.90
C GLU A 317 -18.42 -4.71 20.62
N GLN A 318 -17.93 -4.14 19.51
CA GLN A 318 -18.20 -2.75 19.15
C GLN A 318 -18.20 -2.57 17.61
N ARG A 319 -18.92 -1.53 17.17
CA ARG A 319 -18.91 -1.08 15.78
C ARG A 319 -18.88 0.44 15.72
N LEU A 320 -17.96 0.98 14.96
CA LEU A 320 -17.64 2.40 14.86
C LEU A 320 -17.62 2.82 13.39
N LEU A 321 -18.28 3.92 13.05
CA LEU A 321 -18.08 4.59 11.76
C LEU A 321 -16.77 5.37 11.84
N LEU A 322 -15.79 5.01 11.02
CA LEU A 322 -14.51 5.72 10.94
C LEU A 322 -14.53 6.82 9.88
N PHE A 323 -14.94 6.47 8.67
CA PHE A 323 -14.97 7.43 7.57
C PHE A 323 -16.35 7.34 6.88
N PRO A 324 -17.08 8.46 6.81
CA PRO A 324 -18.33 8.50 6.07
C PRO A 324 -18.07 8.40 4.55
N ALA A 325 -19.07 7.95 3.80
CA ALA A 325 -19.00 7.72 2.36
C ALA A 325 -18.40 8.89 1.57
N GLU A 326 -18.76 10.13 1.94
CA GLU A 326 -18.21 11.33 1.28
C GLU A 326 -16.68 11.41 1.37
N THR A 327 -16.12 11.06 2.53
CA THR A 327 -14.67 11.02 2.76
C THR A 327 -14.04 9.81 2.05
N ALA A 328 -14.66 8.64 2.17
CA ALA A 328 -14.17 7.41 1.58
C ALA A 328 -14.15 7.49 0.04
N GLU A 329 -15.24 7.90 -0.60
CA GLU A 329 -15.32 8.05 -2.05
C GLU A 329 -14.26 9.01 -2.62
N ARG A 330 -14.01 10.12 -1.92
CA ARG A 330 -13.02 11.10 -2.33
C ARG A 330 -11.61 10.53 -2.29
N ASN A 331 -11.31 9.72 -1.28
CA ASN A 331 -9.98 9.17 -1.05
C ASN A 331 -9.74 7.84 -1.81
N MET A 332 -10.78 7.11 -2.15
CA MET A 332 -10.67 5.79 -2.81
C MET A 332 -10.84 5.83 -4.34
N SER A 333 -10.82 7.01 -4.98
CA SER A 333 -10.82 7.21 -6.46
C SER A 333 -11.81 6.32 -7.23
N GLY A 334 -13.00 6.04 -6.66
CA GLY A 334 -14.04 5.23 -7.30
C GLY A 334 -13.89 3.71 -7.13
N SER A 335 -12.87 3.24 -6.42
CA SER A 335 -12.71 1.84 -6.02
C SER A 335 -12.83 1.76 -4.50
N ALA A 336 -13.85 1.08 -4.00
CA ALA A 336 -14.08 0.94 -2.56
C ALA A 336 -13.15 -0.14 -1.95
N TRP A 337 -11.82 0.11 -1.97
CA TRP A 337 -10.84 -0.84 -1.46
C TRP A 337 -10.25 -0.36 -0.14
N VAL A 338 -10.52 -1.06 0.96
CA VAL A 338 -9.84 -0.86 2.25
C VAL A 338 -8.65 -1.81 2.43
N ASN A 339 -8.60 -2.88 1.64
CA ASN A 339 -7.55 -3.89 1.71
C ASN A 339 -6.18 -3.29 1.36
N GLY A 340 -5.28 -3.21 2.35
CA GLY A 340 -3.94 -2.65 2.20
C GLY A 340 -3.87 -1.11 2.24
N TYR A 341 -5.01 -0.40 2.32
CA TYR A 341 -5.06 1.06 2.34
C TYR A 341 -5.44 1.65 3.71
N VAL A 342 -5.93 0.81 4.62
CA VAL A 342 -6.09 1.21 6.03
C VAL A 342 -4.79 0.89 6.76
N ARG A 343 -4.24 1.88 7.45
CA ARG A 343 -3.08 1.72 8.33
C ARG A 343 -3.44 2.15 9.73
N ARG A 344 -2.78 1.57 10.71
CA ARG A 344 -2.93 1.92 12.13
C ARG A 344 -1.60 2.38 12.69
N GLN A 345 -1.64 3.47 13.44
CA GLN A 345 -0.52 3.97 14.22
C GLN A 345 -0.96 4.18 15.67
N SER A 346 -0.15 3.73 16.61
CA SER A 346 -0.41 3.97 18.04
C SER A 346 -0.16 5.43 18.40
N CYS A 347 -1.02 5.98 19.23
CA CYS A 347 -0.90 7.33 19.77
C CYS A 347 -1.18 7.33 21.27
N ASP A 348 -1.08 8.49 21.93
CA ASP A 348 -1.40 8.59 23.35
C ASP A 348 -2.88 8.31 23.59
N GLY A 349 -3.15 7.20 24.30
CA GLY A 349 -4.50 6.76 24.66
C GLY A 349 -5.26 6.01 23.58
N GLY A 350 -4.67 5.67 22.42
CA GLY A 350 -5.40 4.93 21.38
C GLY A 350 -4.67 4.76 20.06
N TYR A 351 -5.42 4.89 18.97
CA TYR A 351 -4.93 4.69 17.63
C TYR A 351 -5.33 5.82 16.68
N ILE A 352 -4.48 6.08 15.71
CA ILE A 352 -4.81 6.82 14.49
C ILE A 352 -4.96 5.78 13.38
N TYR A 353 -6.13 5.72 12.77
CA TYR A 353 -6.34 4.96 11.54
C TYR A 353 -6.26 5.90 10.35
N THR A 354 -5.47 5.57 9.36
CA THR A 354 -5.40 6.33 8.11
C THR A 354 -6.04 5.55 6.97
N LEU A 355 -6.64 6.27 6.03
CA LEU A 355 -7.22 5.73 4.81
C LEU A 355 -6.53 6.38 3.60
N TYR A 356 -5.84 5.58 2.78
CA TYR A 356 -5.11 6.03 1.58
C TYR A 356 -4.11 7.16 1.86
N ASP A 357 -3.60 7.26 3.08
CA ASP A 357 -2.71 8.35 3.51
C ASP A 357 -3.25 9.77 3.27
N MET A 358 -4.58 9.92 3.18
CA MET A 358 -5.27 11.19 2.91
C MET A 358 -6.38 11.53 3.89
N ALA A 359 -6.88 10.55 4.61
CA ALA A 359 -7.83 10.74 5.71
C ALA A 359 -7.32 10.06 6.97
N ALA A 360 -7.67 10.60 8.12
CA ALA A 360 -7.28 10.05 9.41
C ALA A 360 -8.45 10.06 10.39
N ALA A 361 -8.59 8.99 11.17
CA ALA A 361 -9.55 8.87 12.25
C ALA A 361 -8.81 8.64 13.57
N VAL A 362 -9.13 9.44 14.60
CA VAL A 362 -8.60 9.27 15.96
C VAL A 362 -9.60 8.46 16.77
N VAL A 363 -9.10 7.38 17.36
CA VAL A 363 -9.90 6.45 18.17
C VAL A 363 -9.19 6.22 19.49
N ASP A 364 -9.82 6.58 20.58
CA ASP A 364 -9.34 6.26 21.93
C ASP A 364 -9.57 4.78 22.23
N VAL A 365 -8.62 4.19 22.96
CA VAL A 365 -8.74 2.81 23.44
C VAL A 365 -8.48 2.77 24.94
N ASP A 366 -9.52 2.50 25.72
CA ASP A 366 -9.42 2.33 27.17
C ASP A 366 -9.96 0.94 27.57
N ALA A 367 -9.11 0.14 28.20
CA ALA A 367 -9.43 -1.22 28.65
C ALA A 367 -10.11 -2.09 27.55
N GLY A 368 -9.72 -1.90 26.29
CA GLY A 368 -10.26 -2.62 25.13
C GLY A 368 -11.56 -2.05 24.59
N ARG A 369 -12.03 -0.93 25.12
CA ARG A 369 -13.15 -0.18 24.57
C ARG A 369 -12.62 0.88 23.61
N TYR A 370 -13.13 0.86 22.38
CA TYR A 370 -12.82 1.80 21.31
C TYR A 370 -13.85 2.92 21.29
N GLU A 371 -13.41 4.16 21.21
CA GLU A 371 -14.28 5.33 21.11
C GLU A 371 -13.78 6.24 20.00
N HIS A 372 -14.56 6.35 18.91
CA HIS A 372 -14.24 7.26 17.82
C HIS A 372 -14.38 8.71 18.27
N ARG A 373 -13.32 9.49 18.18
CA ARG A 373 -13.33 10.90 18.53
C ARG A 373 -13.73 11.77 17.36
N PHE A 374 -12.96 11.72 16.30
CA PHE A 374 -13.22 12.47 15.09
C PHE A 374 -12.46 11.85 13.89
N SER A 375 -12.87 12.26 12.69
CA SER A 375 -12.14 11.97 11.47
C SER A 375 -11.89 13.24 10.70
N VAL A 376 -10.77 13.29 10.00
CA VAL A 376 -10.37 14.41 9.14
C VAL A 376 -10.10 13.90 7.72
N ASP A 377 -10.45 14.74 6.75
CA ASP A 377 -10.14 14.55 5.34
C ASP A 377 -9.18 15.66 4.91
N THR A 378 -7.92 15.32 4.75
CA THR A 378 -6.88 16.28 4.45
C THR A 378 -6.95 16.85 3.02
N GLN A 379 -7.66 16.17 2.11
CA GLN A 379 -7.90 16.68 0.76
C GLN A 379 -8.79 17.94 0.77
N THR A 380 -9.57 18.15 1.82
CA THR A 380 -10.38 19.37 1.97
C THR A 380 -9.58 20.58 2.38
N ALA A 381 -8.33 20.41 2.84
CA ALA A 381 -7.45 21.48 3.19
C ALA A 381 -7.05 22.30 1.96
N GLY A 382 -7.08 23.60 2.09
CA GLY A 382 -6.73 24.52 1.01
C GLY A 382 -5.27 24.38 0.58
N VAL A 383 -5.01 24.60 -0.71
CA VAL A 383 -3.67 24.75 -1.30
C VAL A 383 -3.48 26.18 -1.81
N PRO A 384 -2.24 26.65 -2.06
CA PRO A 384 -2.00 27.98 -2.60
C PRO A 384 -2.76 28.22 -3.92
N GLU A 385 -3.22 29.46 -4.14
CA GLU A 385 -3.91 29.84 -5.40
C GLU A 385 -3.05 29.57 -6.65
N SER A 386 -1.73 29.72 -6.53
CA SER A 386 -0.78 29.38 -7.60
C SER A 386 -0.82 27.91 -7.99
N VAL A 387 -1.12 27.03 -7.04
CA VAL A 387 -1.16 25.57 -7.23
C VAL A 387 -2.53 25.14 -7.74
N LYS A 388 -3.63 25.79 -7.33
CA LYS A 388 -5.00 25.47 -7.79
C LYS A 388 -5.15 25.55 -9.31
N ALA A 389 -4.40 26.44 -9.96
CA ALA A 389 -4.42 26.61 -11.41
C ALA A 389 -3.61 25.56 -12.17
N GLU A 390 -2.82 24.73 -11.48
CA GLU A 390 -1.80 23.88 -12.07
C GLU A 390 -2.15 22.37 -12.06
N ASN A 391 -3.39 21.99 -11.80
CA ASN A 391 -3.83 20.59 -11.66
C ASN A 391 -3.01 19.83 -10.60
N VAL A 392 -3.37 20.02 -9.35
CA VAL A 392 -2.89 19.14 -8.27
C VAL A 392 -3.65 17.82 -8.38
N TYR A 393 -2.93 16.72 -8.54
CA TYR A 393 -3.53 15.38 -8.49
C TYR A 393 -3.61 14.95 -7.02
N PRO A 394 -4.82 14.87 -6.43
CA PRO A 394 -5.01 14.47 -5.04
C PRO A 394 -4.58 13.03 -4.74
N GLU A 395 -4.52 12.20 -5.78
CA GLU A 395 -4.08 10.81 -5.71
C GLU A 395 -2.60 10.65 -5.35
N GLU A 396 -1.81 11.74 -5.37
CA GLU A 396 -0.39 11.74 -5.06
C GLU A 396 -0.10 12.51 -3.76
N ARG A 397 -0.94 12.35 -2.75
CA ARG A 397 -0.69 12.81 -1.39
C ARG A 397 -0.38 11.62 -0.51
N GLU A 398 0.63 11.74 0.34
CA GLU A 398 1.01 10.72 1.30
C GLU A 398 1.32 11.36 2.65
N PHE A 399 0.89 10.73 3.74
CA PHE A 399 1.38 11.10 5.06
C PHE A 399 2.85 10.71 5.19
N TRP A 400 3.69 11.69 5.43
CA TRP A 400 5.06 11.43 5.87
C TRP A 400 5.14 11.22 7.36
N ASP A 401 4.30 11.94 8.10
CA ASP A 401 4.21 11.78 9.53
C ASP A 401 2.83 12.22 10.03
N ILE A 402 2.37 11.60 11.10
CA ILE A 402 1.10 11.90 11.74
C ILE A 402 1.21 11.64 13.23
N VAL A 403 0.82 12.60 14.05
CA VAL A 403 0.91 12.52 15.51
C VAL A 403 -0.36 13.09 16.14
N TYR A 404 -0.87 12.38 17.15
CA TYR A 404 -1.92 12.89 18.02
C TYR A 404 -1.39 12.96 19.46
N ASP A 405 -1.44 14.14 20.07
CA ASP A 405 -0.91 14.41 21.42
C ASP A 405 -1.99 14.40 22.53
N GLY A 406 -3.21 13.96 22.21
CA GLY A 406 -4.36 13.98 23.11
C GLY A 406 -5.23 15.23 22.97
N GLU A 407 -4.72 16.30 22.39
CA GLU A 407 -5.41 17.57 22.16
C GLU A 407 -5.45 17.98 20.69
N ARG A 408 -4.40 17.66 19.93
CA ARG A 408 -4.22 18.06 18.53
C ARG A 408 -3.79 16.87 17.68
N LEU A 409 -4.33 16.80 16.46
CA LEU A 409 -3.83 15.94 15.41
C LEU A 409 -2.95 16.78 14.47
N VAL A 410 -1.68 16.45 14.38
CA VAL A 410 -0.71 17.08 13.50
C VAL A 410 -0.39 16.12 12.37
N THR A 411 -0.57 16.56 11.13
CA THR A 411 -0.26 15.76 9.94
C THR A 411 0.74 16.49 9.06
N LEU A 412 1.72 15.76 8.59
CA LEU A 412 2.71 16.23 7.64
C LEU A 412 2.58 15.41 6.36
N GLN A 413 2.18 16.05 5.28
CA GLN A 413 1.88 15.38 4.02
C GLN A 413 2.85 15.78 2.92
N TRP A 414 3.28 14.80 2.15
CA TRP A 414 3.87 15.02 0.85
C TRP A 414 2.76 15.27 -0.18
N VAL A 415 2.99 16.23 -1.07
CA VAL A 415 2.07 16.58 -2.16
C VAL A 415 2.85 16.72 -3.44
N TYR A 416 2.55 15.90 -4.44
CA TYR A 416 3.12 16.06 -5.76
C TYR A 416 2.27 17.00 -6.62
N VAL A 417 2.93 17.99 -7.22
CA VAL A 417 2.29 18.98 -8.09
C VAL A 417 2.73 18.73 -9.52
N TYR A 418 1.84 18.17 -10.33
CA TYR A 418 2.09 18.00 -11.75
C TYR A 418 1.84 19.30 -12.52
N ARG A 419 2.78 19.67 -13.38
CA ARG A 419 2.70 20.83 -14.27
C ARG A 419 2.76 20.36 -15.73
N PRO A 420 1.69 20.45 -16.53
CA PRO A 420 1.68 19.95 -17.91
C PRO A 420 2.72 20.56 -18.85
N ASN A 421 3.21 21.78 -18.55
CA ASN A 421 4.11 22.54 -19.41
C ASN A 421 5.36 23.08 -18.68
N ALA A 422 5.65 22.59 -17.49
CA ALA A 422 6.79 22.95 -16.66
C ALA A 422 7.24 21.75 -15.83
N ASP A 423 8.37 21.88 -15.15
CA ASP A 423 8.84 20.83 -14.24
C ASP A 423 7.88 20.68 -13.08
N SER A 424 7.42 19.45 -12.85
CA SER A 424 6.65 19.08 -11.68
C SER A 424 7.49 19.22 -10.42
N PHE A 425 6.88 19.43 -9.29
CA PHE A 425 7.60 19.56 -8.02
C PHE A 425 6.83 18.91 -6.88
N SER A 426 7.52 18.64 -5.78
CA SER A 426 6.93 18.16 -4.55
C SER A 426 6.92 19.28 -3.51
N ALA A 427 5.86 19.34 -2.75
CA ALA A 427 5.71 20.21 -1.60
C ALA A 427 5.36 19.41 -0.36
N CYS A 428 5.48 20.02 0.80
CA CYS A 428 5.04 19.45 2.06
C CYS A 428 3.93 20.33 2.62
N GLN A 429 2.86 19.71 3.13
CA GLN A 429 1.75 20.43 3.76
C GLN A 429 1.62 20.01 5.20
N LEU A 430 1.70 20.97 6.11
CA LEU A 430 1.44 20.80 7.53
C LEU A 430 0.00 21.18 7.84
N LEU A 431 -0.75 20.28 8.44
CA LEU A 431 -2.11 20.53 8.90
C LEU A 431 -2.21 20.19 10.40
N ILE A 432 -2.83 21.07 11.16
CA ILE A 432 -3.10 20.87 12.58
C ILE A 432 -4.60 20.99 12.80
N TYR A 433 -5.15 19.97 13.45
CA TYR A 433 -6.55 19.90 13.81
C TYR A 433 -6.70 19.91 15.34
N ASP A 434 -7.76 20.53 15.82
CA ASP A 434 -8.11 20.52 17.24
C ASP A 434 -8.71 19.16 17.69
N ALA A 435 -9.02 19.04 18.98
CA ALA A 435 -9.58 17.82 19.58
C ALA A 435 -10.96 17.40 19.03
N ASN A 436 -11.59 18.21 18.17
CA ASN A 436 -12.84 17.92 17.49
C ASN A 436 -12.69 17.70 16.00
N GLY A 437 -11.46 17.69 15.49
CA GLY A 437 -11.17 17.57 14.05
C GLY A 437 -11.33 18.87 13.26
N GLY A 438 -11.45 20.01 13.94
CA GLY A 438 -11.45 21.33 13.30
C GLY A 438 -10.05 21.74 12.85
N LEU A 439 -9.90 22.09 11.56
CA LEU A 439 -8.61 22.58 11.04
C LEU A 439 -8.29 23.97 11.66
N VAL A 440 -7.19 24.03 12.43
CA VAL A 440 -6.75 25.26 13.11
C VAL A 440 -5.52 25.89 12.45
N TYR A 441 -4.72 25.08 11.76
CA TYR A 441 -3.53 25.58 11.06
C TYR A 441 -3.29 24.81 9.76
N ASN A 442 -2.86 25.53 8.71
CA ASN A 442 -2.46 25.00 7.42
C ASN A 442 -1.29 25.79 6.87
N GLU A 443 -0.17 25.12 6.63
CA GLU A 443 1.01 25.72 6.02
C GLU A 443 1.50 24.86 4.85
N TRP A 444 1.70 25.51 3.73
CA TRP A 444 2.29 24.93 2.52
C TRP A 444 3.77 25.25 2.46
N MET A 445 4.62 24.25 2.35
CA MET A 445 6.07 24.38 2.40
C MET A 445 6.70 23.86 1.12
N GLU A 446 7.65 24.62 0.61
CA GLU A 446 8.47 24.25 -0.54
C GLU A 446 9.95 24.43 -0.17
N ASN A 447 10.82 23.67 -0.84
CA ASN A 447 12.25 23.84 -0.74
C ASN A 447 12.90 23.80 -2.13
N GLN A 448 14.15 24.21 -2.21
CA GLN A 448 14.91 24.33 -3.46
C GLN A 448 15.15 22.98 -4.16
N LEU A 449 15.02 21.86 -3.46
CA LEU A 449 15.22 20.51 -3.99
C LEU A 449 13.91 19.89 -4.51
N SER A 450 12.77 20.55 -4.35
CA SER A 450 11.47 19.99 -4.69
C SER A 450 11.34 19.59 -6.17
N ALA A 451 12.10 20.24 -7.06
CA ALA A 451 12.18 19.91 -8.49
C ALA A 451 13.37 19.01 -8.86
N ALA A 452 14.28 18.71 -7.93
CA ALA A 452 15.43 17.84 -8.20
C ALA A 452 15.07 16.37 -7.89
N ALA A 453 15.66 15.45 -8.65
CA ALA A 453 15.55 14.00 -8.39
C ALA A 453 16.38 13.63 -7.12
N SER A 454 15.95 14.08 -5.96
CA SER A 454 16.59 13.84 -4.67
C SER A 454 15.63 13.10 -3.74
N THR A 455 16.17 12.22 -2.92
CA THR A 455 15.39 11.62 -1.84
C THR A 455 15.22 12.65 -0.72
N GLN A 456 14.00 12.82 -0.26
CA GLN A 456 13.65 13.70 0.85
C GLN A 456 12.82 12.92 1.87
N THR A 457 13.07 13.17 3.14
CA THR A 457 12.26 12.62 4.23
C THR A 457 11.96 13.75 5.20
N TRP A 458 10.68 13.97 5.45
CA TRP A 458 10.20 14.96 6.39
C TRP A 458 9.61 14.27 7.61
N ARG A 459 9.82 14.83 8.79
CA ARG A 459 9.31 14.29 10.05
C ARG A 459 8.90 15.41 10.99
N LEU A 460 7.89 15.15 11.79
CA LEU A 460 7.58 15.98 12.96
C LEU A 460 8.64 15.77 14.05
N SER A 461 9.06 16.81 14.71
CA SER A 461 10.09 16.76 15.76
C SER A 461 9.75 17.66 16.96
#